data_ae8737fd48aab4301663d1d30dbf7b54
#
_entry.id   ae8737fd48aab4301663d1d30dbf7b54
#
_cell.length_a   1.000
_cell.length_b   1.000
_cell.length_c   1.000
_cell.angle_alpha   90.00
_cell.angle_beta   90.00
_cell.angle_gamma   90.00
#
_symmetry.space_group_name_H-M   'P 1'
#
loop_
_entity.id
_entity.type
_entity.pdbx_description
1 polymer ?
#
loop_
_entity_poly.entity_id
_entity_poly.type
_entity_poly.pdbx_seq_one_letter_code
_entity_poly.pdbx_strand_id
1 'polypeptide(L)'
;MEYQKFENGENQDSKSYNYDFIIAEAPATFVMDASVCIKWFSGSNEDNVEKAVKLRSDFLYKRIYIIAPDLIFYEVANALSFNPKFSERNVIDAINSLNMMQVRLIKPIQQVMEMAVNLRFQKNITIYDSVYLALSRFINSRFITADIKLFEKIKDLGNTILLADYI
;
A
#
# COMPACT_ATOMS: atom_id res chain seq x y z
N MET A 1 45.12 42.83 45.71
CA MET A 1 44.10 41.83 45.32
C MET A 1 44.66 41.08 44.13
N GLU A 2 45.19 39.91 44.38
CA GLU A 2 45.89 39.09 43.42
C GLU A 2 44.88 38.29 42.60
N TYR A 3 44.99 38.36 41.28
CA TYR A 3 44.30 37.47 40.37
C TYR A 3 45.12 36.22 40.14
N GLN A 4 44.70 35.08 40.63
CA GLN A 4 45.28 33.79 40.31
C GLN A 4 44.87 33.36 38.92
N LYS A 5 45.88 33.10 38.06
CA LYS A 5 45.77 32.38 36.78
C LYS A 5 45.49 30.90 37.04
N PHE A 6 44.40 30.38 36.47
CA PHE A 6 44.24 28.96 36.35
C PHE A 6 44.79 28.52 34.99
N GLU A 7 45.77 27.65 35.07
CA GLU A 7 46.44 27.02 33.91
C GLU A 7 45.50 26.02 33.25
N ASN A 8 45.58 25.98 31.91
CA ASN A 8 44.89 25.09 31.01
C ASN A 8 45.32 23.63 31.25
N GLY A 9 44.40 22.82 31.73
CA GLY A 9 44.53 21.37 31.62
C GLY A 9 44.02 20.92 30.24
N GLU A 10 44.95 20.47 29.41
CA GLU A 10 44.63 19.73 28.20
C GLU A 10 43.89 18.44 28.58
N ASN A 11 42.66 18.28 28.21
CA ASN A 11 41.99 16.99 28.23
C ASN A 11 41.75 16.55 26.80
N GLN A 12 42.69 15.75 26.33
CA GLN A 12 42.53 14.81 25.23
C GLN A 12 41.43 13.82 25.66
N ASP A 13 40.33 13.76 24.92
CA ASP A 13 39.55 12.64 24.48
C ASP A 13 38.21 13.15 23.93
N SER A 14 38.28 13.89 22.84
CA SER A 14 37.10 14.03 21.98
C SER A 14 36.93 12.73 21.20
N LYS A 15 36.38 11.70 21.83
CA LYS A 15 35.74 10.62 21.08
C LYS A 15 34.59 11.23 20.28
N SER A 16 34.85 11.48 19.00
CA SER A 16 33.79 11.76 18.06
C SER A 16 32.86 10.52 17.99
N TYR A 17 31.79 10.59 18.70
CA TYR A 17 30.70 9.61 18.49
C TYR A 17 30.14 9.90 17.11
N ASN A 18 30.55 9.06 16.16
CA ASN A 18 29.94 9.01 14.84
C ASN A 18 28.54 8.45 15.03
N TYR A 19 27.57 9.33 15.23
CA TYR A 19 26.16 8.97 15.21
C TYR A 19 25.79 8.77 13.73
N ASP A 20 26.18 7.65 13.17
CA ASP A 20 25.55 7.12 11.98
C ASP A 20 24.11 6.76 12.36
N PHE A 21 23.24 7.78 12.39
CA PHE A 21 21.82 7.54 12.39
C PHE A 21 21.53 6.76 11.10
N ILE A 22 21.38 5.46 11.21
CA ILE A 22 20.71 4.67 10.20
C ILE A 22 19.29 5.23 10.18
N ILE A 23 19.05 6.19 9.30
CA ILE A 23 17.69 6.61 8.95
C ILE A 23 17.12 5.40 8.24
N ALA A 24 16.44 4.52 8.98
CA ALA A 24 15.68 3.45 8.37
C ALA A 24 14.67 4.14 7.45
N GLU A 25 14.76 3.89 6.15
CA GLU A 25 13.78 4.40 5.21
C GLU A 25 12.39 4.03 5.70
N ALA A 26 11.48 4.99 5.69
CA ALA A 26 10.11 4.74 6.09
C ALA A 26 9.54 3.61 5.21
N PRO A 27 8.82 2.64 5.80
CA PRO A 27 8.25 1.55 5.04
C PRO A 27 7.44 2.05 3.84
N ALA A 28 7.62 1.41 2.69
CA ALA A 28 6.89 1.78 1.47
C ALA A 28 5.38 1.67 1.71
N THR A 29 4.64 2.65 1.19
CA THR A 29 3.18 2.68 1.28
C THR A 29 2.58 2.36 -0.08
N PHE A 30 1.59 1.46 -0.09
CA PHE A 30 0.85 1.09 -1.29
C PHE A 30 -0.64 1.37 -1.12
N VAL A 31 -1.26 1.93 -2.15
CA VAL A 31 -2.70 1.81 -2.33
C VAL A 31 -2.96 0.53 -3.09
N MET A 32 -3.66 -0.40 -2.44
CA MET A 32 -3.86 -1.76 -2.96
C MET A 32 -5.23 -1.88 -3.62
N ASP A 33 -5.21 -2.35 -4.86
CA ASP A 33 -6.40 -2.69 -5.62
C ASP A 33 -7.09 -3.95 -5.09
N ALA A 34 -8.42 -4.02 -5.25
CA ALA A 34 -9.21 -5.18 -4.88
C ALA A 34 -8.76 -6.46 -5.60
N SER A 35 -8.28 -6.36 -6.85
CA SER A 35 -7.74 -7.50 -7.60
C SER A 35 -6.57 -8.20 -6.91
N VAL A 36 -5.74 -7.47 -6.19
CA VAL A 36 -4.65 -8.01 -5.37
C VAL A 36 -5.22 -8.69 -4.11
N CYS A 37 -6.15 -8.02 -3.44
CA CYS A 37 -6.77 -8.54 -2.22
C CYS A 37 -7.53 -9.85 -2.48
N ILE A 38 -8.26 -9.95 -3.59
CA ILE A 38 -8.98 -11.16 -3.99
C ILE A 38 -8.04 -12.37 -4.07
N LYS A 39 -6.80 -12.19 -4.54
CA LYS A 39 -5.80 -13.27 -4.61
C LYS A 39 -5.35 -13.80 -3.24
N TRP A 40 -5.58 -13.07 -2.17
CA TRP A 40 -5.30 -13.56 -0.81
C TRP A 40 -6.24 -14.70 -0.39
N PHE A 41 -7.41 -14.76 -1.03
CA PHE A 41 -8.46 -15.74 -0.76
C PHE A 41 -8.61 -16.75 -1.89
N SER A 42 -8.05 -16.47 -3.06
CA SER A 42 -8.08 -17.36 -4.22
C SER A 42 -7.16 -18.57 -4.03
N GLY A 43 -7.51 -19.68 -4.65
CA GLY A 43 -6.70 -20.90 -4.60
C GLY A 43 -5.42 -20.78 -5.46
N SER A 44 -4.52 -21.75 -5.29
CA SER A 44 -3.17 -21.80 -5.88
C SER A 44 -3.10 -21.87 -7.44
N ASN A 45 -4.24 -21.86 -8.13
CA ASN A 45 -4.30 -21.99 -9.60
C ASN A 45 -4.48 -20.65 -10.32
N GLU A 46 -4.22 -19.54 -9.66
CA GLU A 46 -4.22 -18.20 -10.27
C GLU A 46 -2.80 -17.65 -10.36
N ASP A 47 -2.56 -16.86 -11.43
CA ASP A 47 -1.25 -16.22 -11.62
C ASP A 47 -0.91 -15.26 -10.47
N ASN A 48 0.36 -15.25 -10.08
CA ASN A 48 0.93 -14.32 -9.09
C ASN A 48 0.31 -14.41 -7.69
N VAL A 49 -0.26 -15.55 -7.29
CA VAL A 49 -0.77 -15.74 -5.92
C VAL A 49 0.36 -15.66 -4.90
N GLU A 50 1.53 -16.23 -5.22
CA GLU A 50 2.74 -16.15 -4.38
C GLU A 50 3.18 -14.70 -4.13
N LYS A 51 3.05 -13.81 -5.13
CA LYS A 51 3.34 -12.37 -5.00
C LYS A 51 2.31 -11.68 -4.09
N ALA A 52 1.03 -12.01 -4.23
CA ALA A 52 -0.02 -11.50 -3.36
C ALA A 52 0.19 -11.94 -1.90
N VAL A 53 0.56 -13.21 -1.68
CA VAL A 53 0.88 -13.75 -0.35
C VAL A 53 2.11 -13.07 0.24
N LYS A 54 3.16 -12.84 -0.57
CA LYS A 54 4.34 -12.09 -0.13
C LYS A 54 3.97 -10.66 0.29
N LEU A 55 3.20 -9.93 -0.52
CA LEU A 55 2.73 -8.58 -0.19
C LEU A 55 1.96 -8.57 1.13
N ARG A 56 1.04 -9.55 1.32
CA ARG A 56 0.31 -9.70 2.59
C ARG A 56 1.24 -9.96 3.77
N SER A 57 2.23 -10.83 3.59
CA SER A 57 3.23 -11.14 4.62
C SER A 57 4.03 -9.88 5.00
N ASP A 58 4.53 -9.13 4.00
CA ASP A 58 5.29 -7.91 4.25
C ASP A 58 4.44 -6.86 4.98
N PHE A 59 3.15 -6.78 4.68
CA PHE A 59 2.21 -5.92 5.39
C PHE A 59 2.00 -6.37 6.85
N LEU A 60 1.74 -7.67 7.09
CA LEU A 60 1.54 -8.20 8.45
C LEU A 60 2.78 -8.06 9.33
N TYR A 61 3.98 -8.16 8.73
CA TYR A 61 5.26 -7.93 9.43
C TYR A 61 5.67 -6.46 9.47
N LYS A 62 4.79 -5.53 9.05
CA LYS A 62 5.03 -4.07 9.07
C LYS A 62 6.24 -3.61 8.25
N ARG A 63 6.63 -4.37 7.23
CA ARG A 63 7.67 -4.00 6.26
C ARG A 63 7.17 -2.99 5.24
N ILE A 64 5.84 -2.97 5.03
CA ILE A 64 5.12 -2.03 4.17
C ILE A 64 3.84 -1.57 4.85
N TYR A 65 3.26 -0.49 4.35
CA TYR A 65 1.91 -0.07 4.69
C TYR A 65 0.97 -0.28 3.52
N ILE A 66 -0.26 -0.71 3.82
CA ILE A 66 -1.34 -0.84 2.84
C ILE A 66 -2.47 0.09 3.21
N ILE A 67 -2.91 0.86 2.23
CA ILE A 67 -4.06 1.77 2.30
C ILE A 67 -5.01 1.36 1.17
N ALA A 68 -6.31 1.46 1.39
CA ALA A 68 -7.33 1.25 0.36
C ALA A 68 -8.53 2.18 0.58
N PRO A 69 -9.29 2.52 -0.45
CA PRO A 69 -10.62 3.07 -0.25
C PRO A 69 -11.52 2.01 0.41
N ASP A 70 -12.51 2.41 1.19
CA ASP A 70 -13.46 1.49 1.84
C ASP A 70 -14.28 0.65 0.82
N LEU A 71 -14.30 1.10 -0.41
CA LEU A 71 -14.80 0.38 -1.58
C LEU A 71 -14.25 -1.06 -1.69
N ILE A 72 -13.02 -1.32 -1.22
CA ILE A 72 -12.36 -2.63 -1.31
C ILE A 72 -13.22 -3.76 -0.73
N PHE A 73 -13.98 -3.51 0.33
CA PHE A 73 -14.85 -4.51 0.94
C PHE A 73 -15.97 -4.95 -0.01
N TYR A 74 -16.57 -3.99 -0.71
CA TYR A 74 -17.66 -4.26 -1.65
C TYR A 74 -17.15 -5.03 -2.87
N GLU A 75 -16.01 -4.65 -3.41
CA GLU A 75 -15.44 -5.30 -4.58
C GLU A 75 -14.95 -6.71 -4.26
N VAL A 76 -14.26 -6.92 -3.13
CA VAL A 76 -13.83 -8.26 -2.70
C VAL A 76 -15.04 -9.15 -2.42
N ALA A 77 -16.03 -8.67 -1.67
CA ALA A 77 -17.25 -9.44 -1.40
C ALA A 77 -17.98 -9.83 -2.70
N ASN A 78 -18.13 -8.85 -3.61
CA ASN A 78 -18.77 -9.07 -4.89
C ASN A 78 -18.01 -10.12 -5.73
N ALA A 79 -16.71 -9.95 -5.91
CA ALA A 79 -15.90 -10.86 -6.73
C ALA A 79 -15.90 -12.29 -6.19
N LEU A 80 -15.75 -12.46 -4.88
CA LEU A 80 -15.78 -13.78 -4.26
C LEU A 80 -17.19 -14.43 -4.33
N SER A 81 -18.27 -13.64 -4.21
CA SER A 81 -19.63 -14.14 -4.27
C SER A 81 -19.99 -14.68 -5.67
N PHE A 82 -19.39 -14.16 -6.73
CA PHE A 82 -19.57 -14.68 -8.09
C PHE A 82 -18.63 -15.84 -8.45
N ASN A 83 -17.68 -16.16 -7.59
CA ASN A 83 -16.79 -17.28 -7.82
C ASN A 83 -17.43 -18.59 -7.33
N PRO A 84 -17.74 -19.56 -8.23
CA PRO A 84 -18.45 -20.78 -7.88
C PRO A 84 -17.72 -21.70 -6.89
N LYS A 85 -16.43 -21.43 -6.62
CA LYS A 85 -15.64 -22.14 -5.62
C LYS A 85 -15.90 -21.65 -4.19
N PHE A 86 -16.60 -20.54 -4.01
CA PHE A 86 -16.86 -19.94 -2.71
C PHE A 86 -18.31 -20.15 -2.29
N SER A 87 -18.49 -20.67 -1.09
CA SER A 87 -19.79 -20.64 -0.40
C SER A 87 -20.01 -19.29 0.27
N GLU A 88 -21.25 -19.00 0.65
CA GLU A 88 -21.58 -17.82 1.47
C GLU A 88 -20.65 -17.74 2.69
N ARG A 89 -20.42 -18.85 3.39
CA ARG A 89 -19.56 -18.90 4.56
C ARG A 89 -18.11 -18.51 4.24
N ASN A 90 -17.58 -18.98 3.11
CA ASN A 90 -16.21 -18.61 2.69
C ASN A 90 -16.10 -17.12 2.42
N VAL A 91 -17.13 -16.50 1.81
CA VAL A 91 -17.13 -15.05 1.55
C VAL A 91 -17.16 -14.27 2.86
N ILE A 92 -18.02 -14.65 3.80
CA ILE A 92 -18.09 -14.03 5.13
C ILE A 92 -16.74 -14.13 5.85
N ASP A 93 -16.10 -15.31 5.84
CA ASP A 93 -14.82 -15.53 6.49
C ASP A 93 -13.70 -14.71 5.83
N ALA A 94 -13.72 -14.54 4.50
CA ALA A 94 -12.78 -13.70 3.79
C ALA A 94 -12.93 -12.23 4.18
N ILE A 95 -14.16 -11.71 4.26
CA ILE A 95 -14.44 -10.33 4.66
C ILE A 95 -14.03 -10.08 6.12
N ASN A 96 -14.33 -11.02 7.01
CA ASN A 96 -13.88 -10.95 8.41
C ASN A 96 -12.36 -10.94 8.51
N SER A 97 -11.68 -11.79 7.72
CA SER A 97 -10.21 -11.82 7.67
C SER A 97 -9.63 -10.51 7.18
N LEU A 98 -10.19 -9.91 6.13
CA LEU A 98 -9.76 -8.60 5.63
C LEU A 98 -9.92 -7.51 6.69
N ASN A 99 -11.05 -7.51 7.40
CA ASN A 99 -11.31 -6.56 8.48
C ASN A 99 -10.29 -6.72 9.64
N MET A 100 -9.95 -7.97 10.00
CA MET A 100 -8.96 -8.26 11.07
C MET A 100 -7.54 -7.85 10.70
N MET A 101 -7.19 -7.78 9.42
CA MET A 101 -5.87 -7.33 8.96
C MET A 101 -5.63 -5.85 9.20
N GLN A 102 -6.67 -5.06 9.50
CA GLN A 102 -6.58 -3.62 9.80
C GLN A 102 -5.89 -2.82 8.69
N VAL A 103 -6.19 -3.14 7.43
CA VAL A 103 -5.82 -2.29 6.30
C VAL A 103 -6.38 -0.88 6.56
N ARG A 104 -5.57 0.15 6.34
CA ARG A 104 -6.02 1.52 6.54
C ARG A 104 -7.00 1.93 5.46
N LEU A 105 -8.26 2.08 5.84
CA LEU A 105 -9.34 2.44 4.92
C LEU A 105 -9.54 3.94 4.87
N ILE A 106 -9.74 4.46 3.67
CA ILE A 106 -10.04 5.86 3.41
C ILE A 106 -11.46 5.96 2.84
N LYS A 107 -12.30 6.71 3.53
CA LYS A 107 -13.64 7.07 3.03
C LYS A 107 -13.54 8.05 1.88
N PRO A 108 -14.55 8.15 1.01
CA PRO A 108 -14.56 9.13 -0.07
C PRO A 108 -14.30 10.55 0.46
N ILE A 109 -13.30 11.22 -0.10
CA ILE A 109 -12.99 12.64 0.12
C ILE A 109 -13.23 13.38 -1.20
N GLN A 110 -13.76 14.58 -1.11
CA GLN A 110 -14.13 15.36 -2.30
C GLN A 110 -12.97 15.47 -3.30
N GLN A 111 -11.78 15.85 -2.84
CA GLN A 111 -10.60 16.01 -3.71
C GLN A 111 -10.22 14.71 -4.44
N VAL A 112 -10.28 13.57 -3.74
CA VAL A 112 -10.00 12.26 -4.35
C VAL A 112 -11.08 11.92 -5.37
N MET A 113 -12.35 12.21 -5.10
CA MET A 113 -13.44 11.94 -6.05
C MET A 113 -13.35 12.81 -7.30
N GLU A 114 -13.01 14.09 -7.18
CA GLU A 114 -12.78 14.97 -8.31
C GLU A 114 -11.64 14.46 -9.20
N MET A 115 -10.51 14.06 -8.59
CA MET A 115 -9.39 13.44 -9.30
C MET A 115 -9.82 12.12 -9.97
N ALA A 116 -10.61 11.29 -9.29
CA ALA A 116 -11.09 10.03 -9.83
C ALA A 116 -11.98 10.23 -11.06
N VAL A 117 -12.88 11.21 -11.02
CA VAL A 117 -13.72 11.56 -12.19
C VAL A 117 -12.84 11.99 -13.35
N ASN A 118 -11.86 12.87 -13.13
CA ASN A 118 -10.95 13.30 -14.19
C ASN A 118 -10.17 12.10 -14.80
N LEU A 119 -9.60 11.24 -13.96
CA LEU A 119 -8.86 10.04 -14.41
C LEU A 119 -9.77 9.07 -15.18
N ARG A 120 -11.02 8.90 -14.74
CA ARG A 120 -12.01 8.08 -15.44
C ARG A 120 -12.16 8.51 -16.91
N PHE A 121 -12.29 9.80 -17.15
CA PHE A 121 -12.48 10.31 -18.50
C PHE A 121 -11.18 10.33 -19.31
N GLN A 122 -10.04 10.64 -18.68
CA GLN A 122 -8.74 10.67 -19.34
C GLN A 122 -8.25 9.29 -19.78
N LYS A 123 -8.47 8.26 -18.97
CA LYS A 123 -7.92 6.91 -19.16
C LYS A 123 -8.93 5.90 -19.65
N ASN A 124 -10.19 6.26 -19.74
CA ASN A 124 -11.29 5.34 -20.07
C ASN A 124 -11.25 4.06 -19.22
N ILE A 125 -11.16 4.24 -17.90
CA ILE A 125 -11.21 3.20 -16.88
C ILE A 125 -12.51 3.32 -16.08
N THR A 126 -12.82 2.38 -15.19
CA THR A 126 -14.02 2.50 -14.34
C THR A 126 -13.82 3.60 -13.29
N ILE A 127 -14.91 4.11 -12.73
CA ILE A 127 -14.82 5.05 -11.61
C ILE A 127 -14.22 4.36 -10.38
N TYR A 128 -14.48 3.08 -10.19
CA TYR A 128 -13.93 2.28 -9.10
C TYR A 128 -12.40 2.22 -9.16
N ASP A 129 -11.84 1.79 -10.31
CA ASP A 129 -10.39 1.79 -10.54
C ASP A 129 -9.78 3.19 -10.37
N SER A 130 -10.52 4.22 -10.84
CA SER A 130 -10.08 5.60 -10.74
C SER A 130 -9.96 6.10 -9.30
N VAL A 131 -10.80 5.62 -8.37
CA VAL A 131 -10.75 6.00 -6.95
C VAL A 131 -9.46 5.49 -6.30
N TYR A 132 -9.05 4.26 -6.56
CA TYR A 132 -7.77 3.73 -6.05
C TYR A 132 -6.58 4.53 -6.60
N LEU A 133 -6.57 4.76 -7.91
CA LEU A 133 -5.52 5.51 -8.57
C LEU A 133 -5.46 6.96 -8.09
N ALA A 134 -6.61 7.63 -7.94
CA ALA A 134 -6.71 8.98 -7.42
C ALA A 134 -6.20 9.06 -5.97
N LEU A 135 -6.59 8.09 -5.13
CA LEU A 135 -6.12 8.00 -3.74
C LEU A 135 -4.59 7.87 -3.69
N SER A 136 -4.00 6.99 -4.50
CA SER A 136 -2.55 6.81 -4.53
C SER A 136 -1.81 8.10 -4.90
N ARG A 137 -2.33 8.85 -5.87
CA ARG A 137 -1.77 10.15 -6.28
C ARG A 137 -1.95 11.21 -5.21
N PHE A 138 -3.12 11.25 -4.58
CA PHE A 138 -3.42 12.23 -3.52
C PHE A 138 -2.49 12.10 -2.32
N ILE A 139 -2.16 10.87 -1.92
CA ILE A 139 -1.24 10.61 -0.80
C ILE A 139 0.21 10.38 -1.24
N ASN A 140 0.54 10.61 -2.51
CA ASN A 140 1.86 10.41 -3.12
C ASN A 140 2.45 9.02 -2.81
N SER A 141 1.65 7.97 -3.00
CA SER A 141 2.06 6.58 -2.80
C SER A 141 1.98 5.77 -4.08
N ARG A 142 2.46 4.53 -4.04
CA ARG A 142 2.38 3.61 -5.18
C ARG A 142 1.00 2.95 -5.22
N PHE A 143 0.45 2.79 -6.43
CA PHE A 143 -0.74 1.98 -6.69
C PHE A 143 -0.29 0.58 -7.12
N ILE A 144 -0.80 -0.47 -6.47
CA ILE A 144 -0.51 -1.87 -6.84
C ILE A 144 -1.79 -2.57 -7.27
N THR A 145 -1.75 -3.17 -8.47
CA THR A 145 -2.89 -3.89 -9.07
C THR A 145 -2.45 -5.23 -9.64
N ALA A 146 -3.35 -6.20 -9.67
CA ALA A 146 -3.20 -7.45 -10.38
C ALA A 146 -3.93 -7.46 -11.74
N ASP A 147 -4.68 -6.40 -12.06
CA ASP A 147 -5.37 -6.24 -13.34
C ASP A 147 -4.41 -5.71 -14.41
N ILE A 148 -3.97 -6.60 -15.31
CA ILE A 148 -3.09 -6.28 -16.44
C ILE A 148 -3.75 -5.27 -17.37
N LYS A 149 -5.07 -5.39 -17.62
CA LYS A 149 -5.77 -4.48 -18.55
C LYS A 149 -5.85 -3.06 -17.99
N LEU A 150 -6.08 -2.94 -16.70
CA LEU A 150 -6.02 -1.66 -16.00
C LEU A 150 -4.60 -1.09 -16.05
N PHE A 151 -3.61 -1.90 -15.67
CA PHE A 151 -2.20 -1.49 -15.66
C PHE A 151 -1.75 -0.93 -17.00
N GLU A 152 -2.07 -1.59 -18.13
CA GLU A 152 -1.70 -1.14 -19.47
C GLU A 152 -2.28 0.24 -19.82
N LYS A 153 -3.43 0.61 -19.27
CA LYS A 153 -4.07 1.93 -19.50
C LYS A 153 -3.46 3.05 -18.66
N ILE A 154 -2.82 2.73 -17.53
CA ILE A 154 -2.40 3.73 -16.54
C ILE A 154 -0.90 3.74 -16.25
N LYS A 155 -0.10 2.82 -16.79
CA LYS A 155 1.35 2.71 -16.55
C LYS A 155 2.14 3.98 -16.89
N ASP A 156 1.65 4.79 -17.83
CA ASP A 156 2.25 6.07 -18.20
C ASP A 156 2.04 7.18 -17.16
N LEU A 157 1.14 6.99 -16.20
CA LEU A 157 0.90 7.95 -15.13
C LEU A 157 1.96 7.89 -14.02
N GLY A 158 2.85 6.90 -14.06
CA GLY A 158 3.84 6.65 -13.00
C GLY A 158 3.21 6.14 -11.69
N ASN A 159 4.07 5.78 -10.75
CA ASN A 159 3.67 5.29 -9.41
C ASN A 159 2.73 4.07 -9.40
N THR A 160 2.61 3.34 -10.51
CA THR A 160 1.82 2.12 -10.62
C THR A 160 2.73 0.91 -10.74
N ILE A 161 2.42 -0.15 -9.99
CA ILE A 161 3.13 -1.41 -10.00
C ILE A 161 2.14 -2.52 -10.35
N LEU A 162 2.51 -3.37 -11.31
CA LEU A 162 1.80 -4.63 -11.51
C LEU A 162 2.21 -5.61 -10.41
N LEU A 163 1.28 -6.36 -9.86
CA LEU A 163 1.57 -7.35 -8.80
C LEU A 163 2.67 -8.34 -9.21
N ALA A 164 2.73 -8.71 -10.50
CA ALA A 164 3.78 -9.58 -11.03
C ALA A 164 5.21 -9.04 -10.78
N ASP A 165 5.36 -7.71 -10.73
CA ASP A 165 6.65 -7.03 -10.55
C ASP A 165 6.98 -6.76 -9.06
N TYR A 166 6.12 -7.19 -8.14
CA TYR A 166 6.39 -7.04 -6.70
C TYR A 166 7.53 -7.97 -6.28
N ILE A 167 8.53 -7.39 -5.61
CA ILE A 167 9.79 -8.06 -5.22
C ILE A 167 9.77 -8.47 -3.75
#